data_a265a00026114014f43a3fca90f141ad
#
_entry.id   a265a00026114014f43a3fca90f141ad
#
_cell.length_a   1.000
_cell.length_b   1.000
_cell.length_c   1.000
_cell.angle_alpha   90.00
_cell.angle_beta   90.00
_cell.angle_gamma   90.00
#
_symmetry.space_group_name_H-M   'P 1'
#
loop_
_entity.id
_entity.type
_entity.pdbx_description
1 polymer ?
#
loop_
_entity_poly.entity_id
_entity_poly.type
_entity_poly.pdbx_seq_one_letter_code
_entity_poly.pdbx_strand_id
1 'polypeptide(L)'
;MASNQTTLPNVSENEETLLTGVNENVYEDQSIGAELTKKDINRVAWRSMLLQASFNYERMQASGWLYGLLPALKKIHTNKRDLARAMKGHMGFFNTHPFLVTFVIGIILAMERSKQDVNSIQSTKIAVGAPLGGIGDAMFWLTLLPICGGIGASLALQGSILGAVVFIVLFNVVHLGLRFGLAHYAYRMGVAAIPLIKANTKKVGHAASIVGMTVIGALVATYVRLSTTLEITAGDAVGKLQADVIDKLMPAFLPLVYTLTMFWLVRRGWSPLRLIAVTVVLGIVGKFCHFL
;
A
#
# COMPACT_ATOMS: atom_id res chain seq x y z
N MET A 1 -25.07 16.55 29.14
CA MET A 1 -24.86 15.23 29.75
C MET A 1 -23.43 14.81 29.43
N ALA A 2 -22.52 14.96 30.39
CA ALA A 2 -21.11 14.65 30.24
C ALA A 2 -20.92 13.15 30.51
N SER A 3 -20.43 12.38 29.51
CA SER A 3 -20.10 11.00 29.68
C SER A 3 -18.78 10.88 30.44
N ASN A 4 -18.85 10.38 31.66
CA ASN A 4 -17.71 9.96 32.46
C ASN A 4 -16.99 8.80 31.75
N GLN A 5 -15.92 9.10 31.02
CA GLN A 5 -14.96 8.08 30.61
C GLN A 5 -14.10 7.73 31.84
N THR A 6 -14.42 6.61 32.45
CA THR A 6 -13.56 5.97 33.46
C THR A 6 -12.29 5.49 32.74
N THR A 7 -11.26 6.32 32.77
CA THR A 7 -9.92 5.89 32.37
C THR A 7 -9.42 4.88 33.39
N LEU A 8 -9.31 3.60 32.97
CA LEU A 8 -8.60 2.59 33.74
C LEU A 8 -7.17 3.10 34.00
N PRO A 9 -6.64 2.98 35.22
CA PRO A 9 -5.29 3.39 35.51
C PRO A 9 -4.31 2.60 34.63
N ASN A 10 -3.43 3.32 33.97
CA ASN A 10 -2.33 2.76 33.17
C ASN A 10 -1.34 2.16 34.19
N VAL A 11 -1.47 0.85 34.50
CA VAL A 11 -0.51 0.14 35.31
C VAL A 11 0.82 0.18 34.57
N SER A 12 1.84 0.82 35.14
CA SER A 12 3.15 0.92 34.52
C SER A 12 3.77 -0.48 34.39
N GLU A 13 4.49 -0.75 33.31
CA GLU A 13 5.20 -2.03 33.09
C GLU A 13 6.03 -2.46 34.31
N ASN A 14 6.50 -1.49 35.12
CA ASN A 14 7.22 -1.72 36.35
C ASN A 14 6.34 -2.30 37.47
N GLU A 15 5.07 -1.91 37.55
CA GLU A 15 4.15 -2.44 38.57
C GLU A 15 3.73 -3.88 38.25
N GLU A 16 3.52 -4.20 36.97
CA GLU A 16 3.18 -5.55 36.51
C GLU A 16 4.36 -6.52 36.75
N THR A 17 5.59 -6.04 36.51
CA THR A 17 6.83 -6.78 36.80
C THR A 17 7.02 -7.01 38.32
N LEU A 18 6.66 -6.05 39.17
CA LEU A 18 6.71 -6.18 40.61
C LEU A 18 5.68 -7.19 41.15
N LEU A 19 4.51 -7.29 40.54
CA LEU A 19 3.44 -8.20 40.95
C LEU A 19 3.66 -9.65 40.49
N THR A 20 4.29 -9.86 39.33
CA THR A 20 4.47 -11.19 38.72
C THR A 20 5.88 -11.75 38.82
N GLY A 21 6.88 -10.90 39.11
CA GLY A 21 8.30 -11.27 39.11
C GLY A 21 8.84 -11.66 37.71
N VAL A 22 8.04 -11.54 36.67
CA VAL A 22 8.39 -11.93 35.29
C VAL A 22 8.49 -10.68 34.43
N ASN A 23 9.67 -10.39 33.89
CA ASN A 23 9.85 -9.34 32.93
C ASN A 23 9.28 -9.78 31.55
N GLU A 24 8.08 -9.32 31.19
CA GLU A 24 7.43 -9.67 29.93
C GLU A 24 8.17 -9.17 28.68
N ASN A 25 9.12 -8.26 28.85
CA ASN A 25 9.89 -7.69 27.74
C ASN A 25 11.06 -8.56 27.28
N VAL A 26 11.48 -9.56 28.07
CA VAL A 26 12.66 -10.39 27.79
C VAL A 26 12.24 -11.85 27.65
N TYR A 27 12.80 -12.55 26.66
CA TYR A 27 12.61 -13.99 26.50
C TYR A 27 13.32 -14.75 27.61
N GLU A 28 12.75 -15.88 28.08
CA GLU A 28 13.37 -16.75 29.09
C GLU A 28 14.59 -17.45 28.49
N ASP A 29 14.48 -17.97 27.28
CA ASP A 29 15.58 -18.57 26.55
C ASP A 29 16.30 -17.51 25.69
N GLN A 30 17.50 -17.11 26.19
CA GLN A 30 18.36 -16.13 25.52
C GLN A 30 19.32 -16.75 24.49
N SER A 31 19.25 -18.06 24.26
CA SER A 31 20.06 -18.70 23.25
C SER A 31 19.62 -18.27 21.85
N ILE A 32 20.59 -18.09 20.96
CA ILE A 32 20.28 -17.73 19.57
C ILE A 32 19.35 -18.77 18.96
N GLY A 33 18.21 -18.32 18.45
CA GLY A 33 17.22 -19.20 17.83
C GLY A 33 17.75 -19.92 16.59
N ALA A 34 17.08 -21.01 16.21
CA ALA A 34 17.45 -21.81 15.04
C ALA A 34 17.49 -20.95 13.77
N GLU A 35 18.48 -21.23 12.92
CA GLU A 35 18.58 -20.58 11.62
C GLU A 35 17.44 -20.98 10.69
N LEU A 36 16.86 -19.98 10.02
CA LEU A 36 15.81 -20.22 9.04
C LEU A 36 16.42 -20.58 7.69
N THR A 37 16.00 -21.70 7.14
CA THR A 37 16.38 -22.14 5.80
C THR A 37 15.67 -21.32 4.73
N LYS A 38 16.14 -21.39 3.49
CA LYS A 38 15.44 -20.79 2.33
C LYS A 38 13.99 -21.26 2.24
N LYS A 39 13.71 -22.54 2.58
CA LYS A 39 12.35 -23.11 2.57
C LYS A 39 11.47 -22.46 3.63
N ASP A 40 12.01 -22.18 4.82
CA ASP A 40 11.28 -21.50 5.90
C ASP A 40 10.90 -20.07 5.49
N ILE A 41 11.85 -19.31 4.93
CA ILE A 41 11.64 -17.95 4.46
C ILE A 41 10.61 -17.93 3.33
N ASN A 42 10.70 -18.82 2.36
CA ASN A 42 9.71 -18.94 1.29
C ASN A 42 8.33 -19.28 1.84
N ARG A 43 8.24 -20.17 2.83
CA ARG A 43 6.96 -20.52 3.48
C ARG A 43 6.32 -19.28 4.14
N VAL A 44 7.11 -18.48 4.80
CA VAL A 44 6.64 -17.22 5.41
C VAL A 44 6.21 -16.23 4.32
N ALA A 45 6.98 -16.08 3.24
CA ALA A 45 6.63 -15.22 2.11
C ALA A 45 5.30 -15.64 1.45
N TRP A 46 5.07 -16.94 1.24
CA TRP A 46 3.79 -17.45 0.74
C TRP A 46 2.63 -17.15 1.69
N ARG A 47 2.80 -17.44 2.99
CA ARG A 47 1.74 -17.18 3.98
C ARG A 47 1.44 -15.70 4.14
N SER A 48 2.42 -14.81 3.89
CA SER A 48 2.20 -13.36 3.92
C SER A 48 1.27 -12.84 2.81
N MET A 49 0.92 -13.65 1.82
CA MET A 49 -0.13 -13.30 0.85
C MET A 49 -1.50 -13.15 1.53
N LEU A 50 -1.71 -13.83 2.64
CA LEU A 50 -2.93 -13.75 3.45
C LEU A 50 -2.86 -12.65 4.52
N LEU A 51 -1.95 -11.67 4.37
CA LEU A 51 -1.78 -10.57 5.33
C LEU A 51 -3.09 -9.86 5.67
N GLN A 52 -3.93 -9.66 4.67
CA GLN A 52 -5.21 -8.93 4.80
C GLN A 52 -6.44 -9.83 4.97
N ALA A 53 -6.28 -11.16 5.06
CA ALA A 53 -7.41 -12.09 5.13
C ALA A 53 -8.31 -11.89 6.37
N SER A 54 -7.76 -11.33 7.46
CA SER A 54 -8.48 -11.03 8.69
C SER A 54 -8.30 -9.56 9.11
N PHE A 55 -8.33 -8.66 8.13
CA PHE A 55 -8.21 -7.23 8.36
C PHE A 55 -9.36 -6.69 9.20
N ASN A 56 -9.05 -5.84 10.18
CA ASN A 56 -10.03 -5.18 11.03
C ASN A 56 -9.55 -3.79 11.45
N TYR A 57 -10.46 -2.92 11.90
CA TYR A 57 -10.13 -1.53 12.25
C TYR A 57 -9.32 -1.39 13.54
N GLU A 58 -9.41 -2.36 14.47
CA GLU A 58 -8.72 -2.28 15.76
C GLU A 58 -7.22 -2.53 15.61
N ARG A 59 -6.85 -3.60 14.87
CA ARG A 59 -5.47 -4.09 14.79
C ARG A 59 -4.92 -4.15 13.37
N MET A 60 -5.71 -3.74 12.39
CA MET A 60 -5.41 -3.72 10.95
C MET A 60 -4.95 -5.11 10.44
N GLN A 61 -3.68 -5.26 10.12
CA GLN A 61 -3.12 -6.46 9.50
C GLN A 61 -2.51 -7.45 10.53
N ALA A 62 -2.64 -7.20 11.84
CA ALA A 62 -1.91 -7.95 12.88
C ALA A 62 -2.13 -9.47 12.83
N SER A 63 -3.36 -9.93 12.60
CA SER A 63 -3.68 -11.36 12.55
C SER A 63 -3.01 -12.06 11.35
N GLY A 64 -3.10 -11.44 10.15
CA GLY A 64 -2.43 -11.95 8.96
C GLY A 64 -0.91 -11.88 9.05
N TRP A 65 -0.39 -10.85 9.73
CA TRP A 65 1.02 -10.72 10.07
C TRP A 65 1.50 -11.89 10.92
N LEU A 66 0.83 -12.17 12.05
CA LEU A 66 1.17 -13.30 12.91
C LEU A 66 1.01 -14.63 12.18
N TYR A 67 -0.05 -14.80 11.38
CA TYR A 67 -0.25 -15.99 10.56
C TYR A 67 0.95 -16.25 9.63
N GLY A 68 1.48 -15.21 9.01
CA GLY A 68 2.67 -15.28 8.16
C GLY A 68 3.91 -15.71 8.92
N LEU A 69 4.17 -15.10 10.09
CA LEU A 69 5.36 -15.35 10.91
C LEU A 69 5.36 -16.69 11.63
N LEU A 70 4.19 -17.22 11.95
CA LEU A 70 4.02 -18.34 12.88
C LEU A 70 4.90 -19.56 12.62
N PRO A 71 5.11 -20.04 11.37
CA PRO A 71 5.99 -21.17 11.11
C PRO A 71 7.45 -20.91 11.52
N ALA A 72 7.93 -19.70 11.30
CA ALA A 72 9.28 -19.29 11.63
C ALA A 72 9.43 -19.08 13.16
N LEU A 73 8.46 -18.43 13.81
CA LEU A 73 8.45 -18.24 15.26
C LEU A 73 8.49 -19.58 16.02
N LYS A 74 7.73 -20.58 15.56
CA LYS A 74 7.75 -21.93 16.16
C LYS A 74 9.11 -22.62 16.03
N LYS A 75 9.90 -22.26 15.02
CA LYS A 75 11.25 -22.80 14.85
C LYS A 75 12.29 -22.05 15.66
N ILE A 76 12.11 -20.73 15.83
CA ILE A 76 12.99 -19.85 16.58
C ILE A 76 12.81 -20.03 18.12
N HIS A 77 11.54 -20.11 18.55
CA HIS A 77 11.19 -20.23 19.96
C HIS A 77 10.73 -21.65 20.27
N THR A 78 11.63 -22.46 20.85
CA THR A 78 11.33 -23.82 21.32
C THR A 78 10.63 -23.82 22.68
N ASN A 79 10.88 -22.78 23.51
CA ASN A 79 10.17 -22.56 24.76
C ASN A 79 8.73 -22.07 24.46
N LYS A 80 7.73 -22.77 25.01
CA LYS A 80 6.31 -22.44 24.79
C LYS A 80 5.92 -21.07 25.35
N ARG A 81 6.53 -20.64 26.48
CA ARG A 81 6.26 -19.33 27.06
C ARG A 81 6.79 -18.22 26.19
N ASP A 82 8.00 -18.35 25.67
CA ASP A 82 8.62 -17.39 24.75
C ASP A 82 7.85 -17.31 23.43
N LEU A 83 7.42 -18.45 22.90
CA LEU A 83 6.58 -18.47 21.70
C LEU A 83 5.25 -17.73 21.97
N ALA A 84 4.60 -17.97 23.10
CA ALA A 84 3.35 -17.28 23.46
C ALA A 84 3.56 -15.77 23.60
N ARG A 85 4.68 -15.36 24.23
CA ARG A 85 5.09 -13.95 24.38
C ARG A 85 5.32 -13.28 23.04
N ALA A 86 6.08 -13.91 22.14
CA ALA A 86 6.29 -13.42 20.76
C ALA A 86 4.97 -13.28 20.01
N MET A 87 4.10 -14.31 20.09
CA MET A 87 2.78 -14.26 19.45
C MET A 87 1.91 -13.12 19.99
N LYS A 88 1.86 -12.92 21.32
CA LYS A 88 1.13 -11.81 21.97
C LYS A 88 1.64 -10.46 21.45
N GLY A 89 2.95 -10.27 21.42
CA GLY A 89 3.57 -9.04 20.90
C GLY A 89 3.22 -8.80 19.42
N HIS A 90 3.26 -9.83 18.58
CA HIS A 90 2.96 -9.66 17.17
C HIS A 90 1.49 -9.40 16.84
N MET A 91 0.56 -9.64 17.77
CA MET A 91 -0.86 -9.25 17.63
C MET A 91 -1.14 -7.76 17.88
N GLY A 92 -0.13 -6.97 18.27
CA GLY A 92 -0.24 -5.51 18.34
C GLY A 92 -0.51 -4.89 16.96
N PHE A 93 -1.11 -3.68 16.95
CA PHE A 93 -1.44 -2.93 15.74
C PHE A 93 -0.31 -2.95 14.71
N PHE A 94 -0.66 -3.23 13.46
CA PHE A 94 0.28 -3.23 12.35
C PHE A 94 -0.43 -2.95 11.03
N ASN A 95 0.13 -2.01 10.27
CA ASN A 95 -0.32 -1.70 8.92
C ASN A 95 0.88 -1.33 8.05
N THR A 96 0.97 -1.92 6.85
CA THR A 96 1.97 -1.63 5.83
C THR A 96 1.45 -2.04 4.47
N HIS A 97 2.19 -1.70 3.40
CA HIS A 97 1.82 -2.15 2.06
C HIS A 97 1.97 -3.67 1.91
N PRO A 98 0.91 -4.39 1.47
CA PRO A 98 0.90 -5.87 1.47
C PRO A 98 2.01 -6.52 0.66
N PHE A 99 2.47 -5.88 -0.42
CA PHE A 99 3.48 -6.45 -1.31
C PHE A 99 4.92 -6.23 -0.83
N LEU A 100 5.13 -5.26 0.06
CA LEU A 100 6.43 -4.97 0.67
C LEU A 100 6.58 -5.54 2.09
N VAL A 101 5.54 -6.15 2.64
CA VAL A 101 5.51 -6.66 4.02
C VAL A 101 6.65 -7.63 4.33
N THR A 102 7.09 -8.41 3.34
CA THR A 102 8.15 -9.42 3.51
C THR A 102 9.51 -8.82 3.83
N PHE A 103 9.73 -7.54 3.50
CA PHE A 103 10.90 -6.83 3.96
C PHE A 103 10.87 -6.62 5.48
N VAL A 104 9.75 -6.17 6.04
CA VAL A 104 9.57 -6.02 7.49
C VAL A 104 9.70 -7.39 8.17
N ILE A 105 9.05 -8.41 7.61
CA ILE A 105 9.11 -9.79 8.10
C ILE A 105 10.56 -10.28 8.22
N GLY A 106 11.38 -10.07 7.19
CA GLY A 106 12.77 -10.51 7.20
C GLY A 106 13.57 -9.91 8.35
N ILE A 107 13.45 -8.59 8.58
CA ILE A 107 14.12 -7.89 9.68
C ILE A 107 13.64 -8.43 11.03
N ILE A 108 12.33 -8.53 11.21
CA ILE A 108 11.74 -8.98 12.47
C ILE A 108 12.15 -10.42 12.81
N LEU A 109 12.17 -11.31 11.82
CA LEU A 109 12.63 -12.68 12.04
C LEU A 109 14.12 -12.77 12.41
N ALA A 110 14.96 -11.86 11.88
CA ALA A 110 16.35 -11.78 12.30
C ALA A 110 16.49 -11.28 13.76
N MET A 111 15.65 -10.33 14.18
CA MET A 111 15.61 -9.84 15.57
C MET A 111 15.09 -10.92 16.52
N GLU A 112 14.03 -11.63 16.16
CA GLU A 112 13.47 -12.76 16.91
C GLU A 112 14.51 -13.87 17.13
N ARG A 113 15.24 -14.21 16.05
CA ARG A 113 16.33 -15.19 16.14
C ARG A 113 17.42 -14.77 17.12
N SER A 114 17.75 -13.50 17.15
CA SER A 114 18.74 -12.92 18.06
C SER A 114 18.21 -12.68 19.48
N LYS A 115 16.96 -13.08 19.76
CA LYS A 115 16.29 -12.93 21.07
C LYS A 115 16.32 -11.50 21.60
N GLN A 116 16.17 -10.51 20.70
CA GLN A 116 16.06 -9.12 21.13
C GLN A 116 14.80 -8.92 21.98
N ASP A 117 14.79 -7.87 22.77
CA ASP A 117 13.65 -7.56 23.63
C ASP A 117 12.38 -7.27 22.81
N VAL A 118 11.22 -7.63 23.37
CA VAL A 118 9.92 -7.55 22.69
C VAL A 118 9.58 -6.12 22.28
N ASN A 119 9.90 -5.13 23.11
CA ASN A 119 9.60 -3.71 22.82
C ASN A 119 10.45 -3.20 21.66
N SER A 120 11.73 -3.57 21.58
CA SER A 120 12.61 -3.25 20.44
C SER A 120 12.08 -3.88 19.15
N ILE A 121 11.62 -5.13 19.19
CA ILE A 121 11.00 -5.80 18.04
C ILE A 121 9.74 -5.06 17.60
N GLN A 122 8.84 -4.70 18.52
CA GLN A 122 7.62 -3.98 18.21
C GLN A 122 7.89 -2.58 17.66
N SER A 123 8.79 -1.84 18.29
CA SER A 123 9.20 -0.49 17.83
C SER A 123 9.80 -0.55 16.44
N THR A 124 10.64 -1.54 16.14
CA THR A 124 11.21 -1.75 14.81
C THR A 124 10.15 -2.13 13.79
N LYS A 125 9.22 -3.03 14.13
CA LYS A 125 8.09 -3.42 13.29
C LYS A 125 7.33 -2.18 12.79
N ILE A 126 7.00 -1.26 13.68
CA ILE A 126 6.26 -0.04 13.36
C ILE A 126 7.15 0.94 12.57
N ALA A 127 8.40 1.17 13.03
CA ALA A 127 9.32 2.12 12.42
C ALA A 127 9.71 1.77 10.97
N VAL A 128 9.73 0.48 10.63
CA VAL A 128 10.01 -0.01 9.27
C VAL A 128 8.72 -0.14 8.46
N GLY A 129 7.64 -0.63 9.07
CA GLY A 129 6.37 -0.89 8.38
C GLY A 129 5.68 0.37 7.88
N ALA A 130 5.62 1.42 8.70
CA ALA A 130 4.89 2.64 8.36
C ALA A 130 5.41 3.36 7.10
N PRO A 131 6.74 3.61 6.93
CA PRO A 131 7.26 4.20 5.69
C PRO A 131 7.02 3.34 4.45
N LEU A 132 7.08 2.01 4.59
CA LEU A 132 6.85 1.10 3.48
C LEU A 132 5.38 1.07 3.02
N GLY A 133 4.44 1.46 3.88
CA GLY A 133 3.07 1.73 3.49
C GLY A 133 2.99 2.75 2.36
N GLY A 134 3.48 3.96 2.60
CA GLY A 134 3.45 5.04 1.62
C GLY A 134 4.29 4.79 0.36
N ILE A 135 5.49 4.19 0.51
CA ILE A 135 6.32 3.79 -0.64
C ILE A 135 5.58 2.77 -1.50
N GLY A 136 5.01 1.74 -0.86
CA GLY A 136 4.30 0.69 -1.56
C GLY A 136 3.07 1.20 -2.31
N ASP A 137 2.30 2.10 -1.71
CA ASP A 137 1.15 2.72 -2.37
C ASP A 137 1.57 3.49 -3.62
N ALA A 138 2.64 4.29 -3.55
CA ALA A 138 3.17 5.01 -4.70
C ALA A 138 3.68 4.06 -5.79
N MET A 139 4.42 3.02 -5.41
CA MET A 139 5.01 2.07 -6.37
C MET A 139 3.98 1.15 -7.03
N PHE A 140 3.05 0.61 -6.25
CA PHE A 140 2.11 -0.41 -6.75
C PHE A 140 0.81 0.19 -7.24
N TRP A 141 0.11 0.98 -6.40
CA TRP A 141 -1.21 1.48 -6.74
C TRP A 141 -1.18 2.65 -7.70
N LEU A 142 -0.20 3.55 -7.55
CA LEU A 142 -0.10 4.75 -8.40
C LEU A 142 0.83 4.57 -9.61
N THR A 143 1.66 3.52 -9.66
CA THR A 143 2.63 3.32 -10.75
C THR A 143 2.43 1.98 -11.44
N LEU A 144 2.73 0.87 -10.79
CA LEU A 144 2.76 -0.45 -11.44
C LEU A 144 1.39 -0.88 -11.96
N LEU A 145 0.35 -0.75 -11.13
CA LEU A 145 -1.01 -1.15 -11.49
C LEU A 145 -1.54 -0.36 -12.69
N PRO A 146 -1.45 0.99 -12.74
CA PRO A 146 -1.86 1.75 -13.91
C PRO A 146 -1.05 1.43 -15.18
N ILE A 147 0.26 1.21 -15.07
CA ILE A 147 1.09 0.84 -16.24
C ILE A 147 0.64 -0.51 -16.79
N CYS A 148 0.57 -1.54 -15.93
CA CYS A 148 0.14 -2.87 -16.36
C CYS A 148 -1.29 -2.86 -16.91
N GLY A 149 -2.19 -2.10 -16.23
CA GLY A 149 -3.58 -1.92 -16.65
C GLY A 149 -3.70 -1.20 -17.98
N GLY A 150 -2.92 -0.15 -18.21
CA GLY A 150 -2.89 0.59 -19.48
C GLY A 150 -2.43 -0.28 -20.65
N ILE A 151 -1.36 -1.05 -20.47
CA ILE A 151 -0.87 -2.00 -21.48
C ILE A 151 -1.94 -3.07 -21.77
N GLY A 152 -2.50 -3.67 -20.72
CA GLY A 152 -3.55 -4.68 -20.84
C GLY A 152 -4.80 -4.16 -21.54
N ALA A 153 -5.26 -2.97 -21.15
CA ALA A 153 -6.42 -2.32 -21.75
C ALA A 153 -6.20 -1.98 -23.24
N SER A 154 -5.01 -1.50 -23.59
CA SER A 154 -4.66 -1.20 -24.99
C SER A 154 -4.77 -2.43 -25.90
N LEU A 155 -4.28 -3.59 -25.42
CA LEU A 155 -4.40 -4.86 -26.14
C LEU A 155 -5.86 -5.37 -26.20
N ALA A 156 -6.61 -5.22 -25.11
CA ALA A 156 -8.01 -5.61 -25.04
C ALA A 156 -8.90 -4.80 -25.99
N LEU A 157 -8.65 -3.49 -26.13
CA LEU A 157 -9.36 -2.63 -27.10
C LEU A 157 -9.12 -3.05 -28.56
N GLN A 158 -8.02 -3.74 -28.84
CA GLN A 158 -7.74 -4.34 -30.16
C GLN A 158 -8.39 -5.74 -30.33
N GLY A 159 -9.26 -6.13 -29.40
CA GLY A 159 -9.95 -7.43 -29.41
C GLY A 159 -9.09 -8.62 -28.93
N SER A 160 -7.90 -8.36 -28.37
CA SER A 160 -6.99 -9.42 -27.95
C SER A 160 -7.19 -9.81 -26.48
N ILE A 161 -7.48 -11.09 -26.22
CA ILE A 161 -7.54 -11.66 -24.87
C ILE A 161 -6.16 -11.63 -24.18
N LEU A 162 -5.09 -11.48 -24.93
CA LEU A 162 -3.73 -11.36 -24.40
C LEU A 162 -3.58 -10.14 -23.49
N GLY A 163 -4.44 -9.12 -23.61
CA GLY A 163 -4.42 -7.97 -22.72
C GLY A 163 -4.59 -8.36 -21.25
N ALA A 164 -5.55 -9.23 -20.95
CA ALA A 164 -5.76 -9.73 -19.58
C ALA A 164 -4.56 -10.58 -19.09
N VAL A 165 -4.03 -11.44 -19.96
CA VAL A 165 -2.87 -12.30 -19.63
C VAL A 165 -1.64 -11.46 -19.34
N VAL A 166 -1.32 -10.49 -20.20
CA VAL A 166 -0.17 -9.57 -20.03
C VAL A 166 -0.29 -8.78 -18.73
N PHE A 167 -1.48 -8.24 -18.43
CA PHE A 167 -1.73 -7.54 -17.17
C PHE A 167 -1.41 -8.42 -15.96
N ILE A 168 -1.98 -9.64 -15.90
CA ILE A 168 -1.79 -10.56 -14.77
C ILE A 168 -0.32 -10.98 -14.65
N VAL A 169 0.32 -11.35 -15.76
CA VAL A 169 1.70 -11.85 -15.74
C VAL A 169 2.65 -10.73 -15.33
N LEU A 170 2.57 -9.56 -15.98
CA LEU A 170 3.50 -8.45 -15.73
C LEU A 170 3.41 -7.96 -14.29
N PHE A 171 2.19 -7.75 -13.78
CA PHE A 171 1.98 -7.33 -12.40
C PHE A 171 2.52 -8.36 -11.40
N ASN A 172 2.20 -9.65 -11.59
CA ASN A 172 2.58 -10.69 -10.65
C ASN A 172 4.07 -11.04 -10.71
N VAL A 173 4.74 -10.93 -11.84
CA VAL A 173 6.19 -11.12 -11.93
C VAL A 173 6.93 -10.12 -11.04
N VAL A 174 6.55 -8.83 -11.11
CA VAL A 174 7.13 -7.78 -10.26
C VAL A 174 6.76 -8.01 -8.79
N HIS A 175 5.48 -8.24 -8.51
CA HIS A 175 4.97 -8.45 -7.15
C HIS A 175 5.65 -9.65 -6.46
N LEU A 176 5.67 -10.82 -7.10
CA LEU A 176 6.26 -12.04 -6.53
C LEU A 176 7.78 -11.92 -6.44
N GLY A 177 8.43 -11.36 -7.47
CA GLY A 177 9.87 -11.11 -7.46
C GLY A 177 10.29 -10.27 -6.26
N LEU A 178 9.60 -9.15 -6.01
CA LEU A 178 9.85 -8.31 -4.85
C LEU A 178 9.51 -9.03 -3.54
N ARG A 179 8.38 -9.71 -3.44
CA ARG A 179 7.96 -10.42 -2.23
C ARG A 179 8.99 -11.43 -1.77
N PHE A 180 9.44 -12.32 -2.64
CA PHE A 180 10.44 -13.35 -2.30
C PHE A 180 11.84 -12.75 -2.17
N GLY A 181 12.24 -11.86 -3.07
CA GLY A 181 13.54 -11.19 -3.03
C GLY A 181 13.74 -10.41 -1.73
N LEU A 182 12.77 -9.58 -1.36
CA LEU A 182 12.84 -8.78 -0.14
C LEU A 182 12.82 -9.62 1.14
N ALA A 183 12.09 -10.75 1.17
CA ALA A 183 12.10 -11.66 2.31
C ALA A 183 13.50 -12.17 2.61
N HIS A 184 14.20 -12.68 1.58
CA HIS A 184 15.55 -13.21 1.72
C HIS A 184 16.58 -12.11 2.00
N TYR A 185 16.48 -10.99 1.28
CA TYR A 185 17.38 -9.85 1.45
C TYR A 185 17.31 -9.30 2.88
N ALA A 186 16.09 -9.02 3.35
CA ALA A 186 15.88 -8.43 4.66
C ALA A 186 16.28 -9.37 5.80
N TYR A 187 16.02 -10.67 5.67
CA TYR A 187 16.45 -11.65 6.68
C TYR A 187 17.98 -11.73 6.80
N ARG A 188 18.69 -11.69 5.66
CA ARG A 188 20.17 -11.70 5.65
C ARG A 188 20.77 -10.43 6.21
N MET A 189 20.21 -9.28 5.85
CA MET A 189 20.65 -7.97 6.34
C MET A 189 20.31 -7.74 7.81
N GLY A 190 19.21 -8.33 8.27
CA GLY A 190 18.74 -8.15 9.64
C GLY A 190 18.61 -6.68 10.03
N VAL A 191 19.09 -6.33 11.21
CA VAL A 191 19.00 -4.96 11.77
C VAL A 191 19.79 -3.94 10.95
N ALA A 192 20.83 -4.36 10.23
CA ALA A 192 21.64 -3.48 9.37
C ALA A 192 20.84 -2.88 8.19
N ALA A 193 19.71 -3.46 7.83
CA ALA A 193 18.81 -2.90 6.81
C ALA A 193 18.09 -1.62 7.27
N ILE A 194 17.92 -1.40 8.56
CA ILE A 194 17.12 -0.29 9.12
C ILE A 194 17.67 1.09 8.74
N PRO A 195 18.98 1.40 8.92
CA PRO A 195 19.55 2.68 8.52
C PRO A 195 19.41 2.93 7.02
N LEU A 196 19.59 1.89 6.21
CA LEU A 196 19.48 1.98 4.75
C LEU A 196 18.09 2.41 4.30
N ILE A 197 17.04 1.86 4.92
CA ILE A 197 15.66 2.28 4.65
C ILE A 197 15.45 3.72 5.09
N LYS A 198 15.78 4.06 6.34
CA LYS A 198 15.59 5.41 6.87
C LYS A 198 16.25 6.46 5.97
N ALA A 199 17.46 6.19 5.48
CA ALA A 199 18.21 7.11 4.61
C ALA A 199 17.56 7.25 3.22
N ASN A 200 16.99 6.20 2.66
CA ASN A 200 16.53 6.17 1.28
C ASN A 200 15.00 6.27 1.12
N THR A 201 14.21 6.10 2.20
CA THR A 201 12.74 6.13 2.16
C THR A 201 12.20 7.38 1.45
N LYS A 202 12.69 8.57 1.82
CA LYS A 202 12.25 9.82 1.21
C LYS A 202 12.59 9.90 -0.28
N LYS A 203 13.80 9.46 -0.67
CA LYS A 203 14.25 9.49 -2.08
C LYS A 203 13.45 8.51 -2.94
N VAL A 204 13.28 7.27 -2.47
CA VAL A 204 12.51 6.25 -3.19
C VAL A 204 11.04 6.65 -3.29
N GLY A 205 10.44 7.12 -2.19
CA GLY A 205 9.06 7.59 -2.19
C GLY A 205 8.85 8.79 -3.13
N HIS A 206 9.78 9.75 -3.15
CA HIS A 206 9.73 10.89 -4.06
C HIS A 206 9.86 10.48 -5.53
N ALA A 207 10.82 9.62 -5.86
CA ALA A 207 11.00 9.09 -7.21
C ALA A 207 9.75 8.31 -7.68
N ALA A 208 9.21 7.42 -6.84
CA ALA A 208 7.98 6.69 -7.13
C ALA A 208 6.78 7.63 -7.35
N SER A 209 6.67 8.69 -6.54
CA SER A 209 5.61 9.69 -6.70
C SER A 209 5.71 10.44 -8.03
N ILE A 210 6.93 10.82 -8.46
CA ILE A 210 7.13 11.48 -9.76
C ILE A 210 6.66 10.56 -10.89
N VAL A 211 7.11 9.30 -10.90
CA VAL A 211 6.71 8.32 -11.93
C VAL A 211 5.20 8.10 -11.88
N GLY A 212 4.62 7.91 -10.68
CA GLY A 212 3.18 7.71 -10.51
C GLY A 212 2.35 8.91 -11.02
N MET A 213 2.75 10.14 -10.70
CA MET A 213 2.06 11.34 -11.19
C MET A 213 2.18 11.49 -12.72
N THR A 214 3.33 11.14 -13.30
CA THR A 214 3.51 11.14 -14.77
C THR A 214 2.55 10.14 -15.42
N VAL A 215 2.46 8.92 -14.86
CA VAL A 215 1.54 7.89 -15.37
C VAL A 215 0.08 8.33 -15.22
N ILE A 216 -0.31 8.91 -14.08
CA ILE A 216 -1.66 9.44 -13.88
C ILE A 216 -1.97 10.51 -14.91
N GLY A 217 -1.04 11.45 -15.18
CA GLY A 217 -1.20 12.47 -16.22
C GLY A 217 -1.43 11.86 -17.59
N ALA A 218 -0.65 10.85 -17.97
CA ALA A 218 -0.82 10.13 -19.23
C ALA A 218 -2.17 9.40 -19.33
N LEU A 219 -2.62 8.77 -18.23
CA LEU A 219 -3.93 8.11 -18.16
C LEU A 219 -5.09 9.11 -18.28
N VAL A 220 -4.98 10.29 -17.65
CA VAL A 220 -5.96 11.36 -17.79
C VAL A 220 -6.07 11.77 -19.25
N ALA A 221 -4.96 12.04 -19.93
CA ALA A 221 -4.95 12.42 -21.33
C ALA A 221 -5.50 11.34 -22.26
N THR A 222 -5.34 10.06 -21.91
CA THR A 222 -5.73 8.93 -22.76
C THR A 222 -7.18 8.47 -22.52
N TYR A 223 -7.60 8.39 -21.25
CA TYR A 223 -8.85 7.74 -20.87
C TYR A 223 -9.96 8.70 -20.43
N VAL A 224 -9.63 9.89 -19.95
CA VAL A 224 -10.64 10.90 -19.65
C VAL A 224 -11.07 11.53 -20.97
N ARG A 225 -12.22 11.12 -21.49
CA ARG A 225 -12.80 11.65 -22.72
C ARG A 225 -13.91 12.61 -22.36
N LEU A 226 -13.64 13.88 -22.53
CA LEU A 226 -14.60 14.95 -22.39
C LEU A 226 -14.49 15.81 -23.64
N SER A 227 -15.56 15.89 -24.40
CA SER A 227 -15.64 16.67 -25.63
C SER A 227 -16.94 17.45 -25.66
N THR A 228 -16.95 18.62 -26.27
CA THR A 228 -18.18 19.37 -26.45
C THR A 228 -18.73 19.19 -27.88
N THR A 229 -20.04 19.12 -27.98
CA THR A 229 -20.76 19.03 -29.25
C THR A 229 -21.19 20.40 -29.80
N LEU A 230 -20.78 21.49 -29.12
CA LEU A 230 -21.16 22.85 -29.52
C LEU A 230 -20.61 23.20 -30.89
N GLU A 231 -21.50 23.74 -31.75
CA GLU A 231 -21.18 24.27 -33.06
C GLU A 231 -21.35 25.79 -33.06
N ILE A 232 -20.42 26.47 -33.69
CA ILE A 232 -20.45 27.92 -33.87
C ILE A 232 -20.83 28.18 -35.34
N THR A 233 -22.00 28.77 -35.56
CA THR A 233 -22.46 29.17 -36.91
C THR A 233 -22.13 30.64 -37.13
N ALA A 234 -21.38 30.92 -38.16
CA ALA A 234 -21.07 32.28 -38.61
C ALA A 234 -21.42 32.42 -40.12
N GLY A 235 -22.63 32.87 -40.43
CA GLY A 235 -23.18 32.87 -41.78
C GLY A 235 -23.40 31.45 -42.29
N ASP A 236 -22.87 31.13 -43.46
CA ASP A 236 -22.95 29.78 -44.06
C ASP A 236 -21.87 28.79 -43.54
N ALA A 237 -20.95 29.27 -42.66
CA ALA A 237 -19.89 28.44 -42.14
C ALA A 237 -20.29 27.84 -40.76
N VAL A 238 -20.23 26.53 -40.61
CA VAL A 238 -20.43 25.80 -39.38
C VAL A 238 -19.08 25.30 -38.88
N GLY A 239 -18.60 25.85 -37.76
CA GLY A 239 -17.36 25.43 -37.09
C GLY A 239 -17.67 24.62 -35.86
N LYS A 240 -16.99 23.48 -35.67
CA LYS A 240 -17.07 22.65 -34.45
C LYS A 240 -16.14 23.20 -33.41
N LEU A 241 -16.67 23.69 -32.29
CA LEU A 241 -15.84 24.28 -31.17
C LEU A 241 -14.75 23.33 -30.72
N GLN A 242 -15.06 22.04 -30.58
CA GLN A 242 -14.08 21.05 -30.14
C GLN A 242 -12.94 20.90 -31.15
N ALA A 243 -13.25 20.50 -32.40
CA ALA A 243 -12.25 20.11 -33.39
C ALA A 243 -11.50 21.31 -34.00
N ASP A 244 -12.18 22.44 -34.17
CA ASP A 244 -11.63 23.58 -34.89
C ASP A 244 -10.93 24.60 -34.03
N VAL A 245 -11.27 24.62 -32.72
CA VAL A 245 -10.70 25.59 -31.77
C VAL A 245 -9.94 24.87 -30.64
N ILE A 246 -10.63 24.03 -29.84
CA ILE A 246 -10.06 23.50 -28.62
C ILE A 246 -8.92 22.51 -28.90
N ASP A 247 -9.14 21.52 -29.77
CA ASP A 247 -8.15 20.48 -30.08
C ASP A 247 -6.95 21.02 -30.88
N LYS A 248 -7.14 22.12 -31.62
CA LYS A 248 -6.04 22.82 -32.32
C LYS A 248 -5.18 23.65 -31.35
N LEU A 249 -5.76 24.19 -30.27
CA LEU A 249 -5.02 24.90 -29.24
C LEU A 249 -4.24 23.93 -28.35
N MET A 250 -4.91 22.89 -27.84
CA MET A 250 -4.29 21.89 -26.97
C MET A 250 -5.11 20.59 -26.98
N PRO A 251 -4.53 19.48 -27.42
CA PRO A 251 -5.16 18.16 -27.30
C PRO A 251 -5.50 17.82 -25.85
N ALA A 252 -6.68 17.23 -25.62
CA ALA A 252 -7.18 16.86 -24.29
C ALA A 252 -7.30 18.02 -23.29
N PHE A 253 -7.52 19.26 -23.78
CA PHE A 253 -7.66 20.45 -22.91
C PHE A 253 -8.83 20.33 -21.95
N LEU A 254 -10.03 19.95 -22.42
CA LEU A 254 -11.21 19.77 -21.55
C LEU A 254 -11.00 18.69 -20.48
N PRO A 255 -10.46 17.50 -20.79
CA PRO A 255 -10.04 16.52 -19.79
C PRO A 255 -9.09 17.07 -18.72
N LEU A 256 -8.11 17.88 -19.15
CA LEU A 256 -7.16 18.50 -18.21
C LEU A 256 -7.84 19.50 -17.28
N VAL A 257 -8.62 20.44 -17.84
CA VAL A 257 -9.35 21.45 -17.05
C VAL A 257 -10.31 20.79 -16.07
N TYR A 258 -11.04 19.77 -16.52
CA TYR A 258 -11.93 18.99 -15.69
C TYR A 258 -11.18 18.34 -14.53
N THR A 259 -10.07 17.64 -14.81
CA THR A 259 -9.26 16.97 -13.79
C THR A 259 -8.68 17.95 -12.76
N LEU A 260 -8.17 19.10 -13.22
CA LEU A 260 -7.66 20.15 -12.34
C LEU A 260 -8.77 20.77 -11.48
N THR A 261 -9.97 20.93 -12.03
CA THR A 261 -11.14 21.41 -11.28
C THR A 261 -11.53 20.40 -10.20
N MET A 262 -11.59 19.11 -10.51
CA MET A 262 -11.86 18.05 -9.52
C MET A 262 -10.78 18.01 -8.44
N PHE A 263 -9.50 18.12 -8.82
CA PHE A 263 -8.39 18.22 -7.87
C PHE A 263 -8.51 19.42 -6.94
N TRP A 264 -8.85 20.60 -7.48
CA TRP A 264 -9.07 21.81 -6.69
C TRP A 264 -10.23 21.65 -5.69
N LEU A 265 -11.33 21.01 -6.10
CA LEU A 265 -12.46 20.70 -5.22
C LEU A 265 -12.07 19.75 -4.08
N VAL A 266 -11.27 18.72 -4.38
CA VAL A 266 -10.70 17.82 -3.35
C VAL A 266 -9.89 18.63 -2.33
N ARG A 267 -9.02 19.53 -2.81
CA ARG A 267 -8.23 20.40 -1.92
C ARG A 267 -9.10 21.35 -1.09
N ARG A 268 -10.31 21.66 -1.51
CA ARG A 268 -11.31 22.41 -0.74
C ARG A 268 -12.13 21.55 0.23
N GLY A 269 -11.79 20.27 0.38
CA GLY A 269 -12.44 19.36 1.33
C GLY A 269 -13.72 18.69 0.81
N TRP A 270 -13.97 18.71 -0.49
CA TRP A 270 -15.05 17.93 -1.07
C TRP A 270 -14.74 16.44 -0.98
N SER A 271 -15.72 15.64 -0.55
CA SER A 271 -15.54 14.21 -0.49
C SER A 271 -15.52 13.60 -1.90
N PRO A 272 -14.74 12.51 -2.14
CA PRO A 272 -14.74 11.81 -3.43
C PRO A 272 -16.12 11.40 -3.91
N LEU A 273 -17.00 11.00 -2.98
CA LEU A 273 -18.37 10.60 -3.31
C LEU A 273 -19.19 11.75 -3.91
N ARG A 274 -19.04 12.97 -3.37
CA ARG A 274 -19.68 14.17 -3.92
C ARG A 274 -19.17 14.49 -5.33
N LEU A 275 -17.87 14.31 -5.57
CA LEU A 275 -17.27 14.55 -6.89
C LEU A 275 -17.76 13.53 -7.92
N ILE A 276 -17.90 12.27 -7.53
CA ILE A 276 -18.51 11.25 -8.40
C ILE A 276 -19.95 11.63 -8.75
N ALA A 277 -20.75 12.02 -7.76
CA ALA A 277 -22.12 12.45 -8.00
C ALA A 277 -22.20 13.65 -8.96
N VAL A 278 -21.34 14.67 -8.74
CA VAL A 278 -21.24 15.83 -9.65
C VAL A 278 -20.86 15.41 -11.06
N THR A 279 -19.89 14.49 -11.21
CA THR A 279 -19.47 13.96 -12.52
C THR A 279 -20.62 13.30 -13.25
N VAL A 280 -21.37 12.43 -12.55
CA VAL A 280 -22.52 11.73 -13.13
C VAL A 280 -23.61 12.72 -13.55
N VAL A 281 -23.95 13.67 -12.68
CA VAL A 281 -24.95 14.71 -12.99
C VAL A 281 -24.50 15.56 -14.18
N LEU A 282 -23.23 15.97 -14.21
CA LEU A 282 -22.67 16.77 -15.31
C LEU A 282 -22.72 16.00 -16.62
N GLY A 283 -22.40 14.70 -16.63
CA GLY A 283 -22.50 13.87 -17.83
C GLY A 283 -23.95 13.73 -18.32
N ILE A 284 -24.91 13.48 -17.43
CA ILE A 284 -26.33 13.34 -17.78
C ILE A 284 -26.90 14.67 -18.31
N VAL A 285 -26.69 15.76 -17.57
CA VAL A 285 -27.19 17.08 -17.95
C VAL A 285 -26.51 17.57 -19.23
N GLY A 286 -25.17 17.39 -19.35
CA GLY A 286 -24.42 17.76 -20.54
C GLY A 286 -24.93 17.05 -21.80
N LYS A 287 -25.21 15.76 -21.70
CA LYS A 287 -25.79 14.97 -22.81
C LYS A 287 -27.21 15.41 -23.14
N PHE A 288 -28.04 15.66 -22.12
CA PHE A 288 -29.42 16.11 -22.32
C PHE A 288 -29.50 17.50 -22.97
N CYS A 289 -28.60 18.41 -22.60
CA CYS A 289 -28.52 19.76 -23.15
C CYS A 289 -27.73 19.85 -24.45
N HIS A 290 -27.29 18.73 -25.03
CA HIS A 290 -26.43 18.69 -26.21
C HIS A 290 -25.15 19.53 -26.09
N PHE A 291 -24.60 19.61 -24.89
CA PHE A 291 -23.37 20.33 -24.59
C PHE A 291 -22.14 19.40 -24.58
N LEU A 292 -22.33 18.12 -24.17
CA LEU A 292 -21.33 17.06 -24.12
C LEU A 292 -21.71 15.92 -25.05
#